data_5a85c498e2c03b4e45cce4552cfe20d1
#
_entry.id   5a85c498e2c03b4e45cce4552cfe20d1
#
_cell.length_a   1.000
_cell.length_b   1.000
_cell.length_c   1.000
_cell.angle_alpha   90.00
_cell.angle_beta   90.00
_cell.angle_gamma   90.00
#
_symmetry.space_group_name_H-M   'P 1'
#
loop_
_entity.id
_entity.type
_entity.pdbx_description
1 polymer ?
#
loop_
_entity_poly.entity_id
_entity_poly.type
_entity_poly.pdbx_seq_one_letter_code
_entity_poly.pdbx_strand_id
1 'polypeptide(L)'
;MLAELLRDLFRIEARNVAINHDQYSLNSLNGFFETEDGAFFFKFHQEEGEEAMSGEYYRADILARAGLPVDQPLLMSVLPGEQILVYRRRTDPRFSDVLRALDLNDDAAARGRAVEAERRLSEAVLKVYLATLHTVGAREVAAEPIHRLFYERLVDPSAASYPGGRMASFYVGKDFAFPNLTLDWETLSRCRFVVNGIEYSDSIGALFDAAHERLNPARLADAGGVVAHGDAHNANVWYEERDGGAHLSFFDPAFAGENIPALLAEVKTTFHNILAHPLWLYDPAMAAGRYKASAVLDGALLRVTTDFAPSPVRRALLDVKAEALWRPLLSELKARGMLPADWRRVIRLGLFLCPTLVMNLRAGATTHNAISSLIGFSVAVMAGSEPVAGDDLISRFIDTIDPDNG
;
A
#
# COMPACT_ATOMS: atom_id res chain seq x y z
N MET A 1 -26.23 8.97 21.37
CA MET A 1 -25.87 7.71 20.65
C MET A 1 -24.43 7.27 20.94
N LEU A 2 -23.34 7.86 20.41
CA LEU A 2 -21.96 7.39 20.70
C LEU A 2 -21.59 7.51 22.19
N ALA A 3 -21.84 8.64 22.83
CA ALA A 3 -21.56 8.80 24.27
C ALA A 3 -22.37 7.83 25.14
N GLU A 4 -23.57 7.49 24.76
CA GLU A 4 -24.39 6.46 25.41
C GLU A 4 -23.78 5.07 25.22
N LEU A 5 -23.37 4.75 23.96
CA LEU A 5 -22.69 3.49 23.66
C LEU A 5 -21.40 3.31 24.49
N LEU A 6 -20.56 4.34 24.58
CA LEU A 6 -19.34 4.32 25.40
C LEU A 6 -19.64 4.15 26.88
N ARG A 7 -20.74 4.77 27.38
CA ARG A 7 -21.17 4.60 28.74
C ARG A 7 -21.69 3.17 29.03
N ASP A 8 -22.49 2.65 28.12
CA ASP A 8 -23.10 1.34 28.25
C ASP A 8 -22.09 0.21 28.17
N LEU A 9 -21.16 0.26 27.18
CA LEU A 9 -20.14 -0.74 26.98
C LEU A 9 -18.98 -0.66 27.99
N PHE A 10 -18.50 0.56 28.27
CA PHE A 10 -17.23 0.74 28.98
C PHE A 10 -17.33 1.56 30.27
N ARG A 11 -18.50 2.05 30.63
CA ARG A 11 -18.72 2.95 31.80
C ARG A 11 -17.96 4.27 31.69
N ILE A 12 -17.78 4.79 30.42
CA ILE A 12 -17.08 6.02 30.15
C ILE A 12 -18.05 7.17 29.95
N GLU A 13 -17.81 8.28 30.67
CA GLU A 13 -18.49 9.56 30.47
C GLU A 13 -17.73 10.37 29.43
N ALA A 14 -18.10 10.17 28.16
CA ALA A 14 -17.46 10.86 27.02
C ALA A 14 -17.99 12.30 26.90
N ARG A 15 -17.06 13.26 26.73
CA ARG A 15 -17.32 14.68 26.49
C ARG A 15 -16.66 15.09 25.17
N ASN A 16 -17.09 16.21 24.58
CA ASN A 16 -16.48 16.80 23.39
C ASN A 16 -16.35 15.79 22.22
N VAL A 17 -17.38 14.98 22.01
CA VAL A 17 -17.37 13.99 20.92
C VAL A 17 -17.38 14.69 19.56
N ALA A 18 -16.35 14.44 18.74
CA ALA A 18 -16.18 14.99 17.40
C ALA A 18 -15.92 13.87 16.40
N ILE A 19 -16.66 13.87 15.28
CA ILE A 19 -16.40 12.95 14.17
C ILE A 19 -15.21 13.45 13.37
N ASN A 20 -14.34 12.52 12.99
CA ASN A 20 -13.20 12.82 12.14
C ASN A 20 -13.62 12.78 10.65
N HIS A 21 -13.29 13.84 9.91
CA HIS A 21 -13.55 13.96 8.47
C HIS A 21 -12.26 13.96 7.64
N ASP A 22 -11.20 13.35 8.15
CA ASP A 22 -9.91 13.26 7.46
C ASP A 22 -10.05 12.45 6.15
N GLN A 23 -9.41 12.95 5.09
CA GLN A 23 -9.39 12.32 3.76
C GLN A 23 -8.84 10.90 3.73
N TYR A 24 -8.12 10.47 4.76
CA TYR A 24 -7.58 9.11 4.89
C TYR A 24 -8.51 8.15 5.64
N SER A 25 -9.64 8.63 6.16
CA SER A 25 -10.62 7.85 6.93
C SER A 25 -11.78 7.38 6.04
N LEU A 26 -11.47 6.64 4.97
CA LEU A 26 -12.43 6.32 3.92
C LEU A 26 -13.44 5.19 4.28
N ASN A 27 -13.10 4.32 5.24
CA ASN A 27 -13.85 3.05 5.43
C ASN A 27 -14.37 2.84 6.86
N SER A 28 -14.36 3.84 7.73
CA SER A 28 -14.87 3.68 9.10
C SER A 28 -15.39 4.98 9.68
N LEU A 29 -16.46 4.91 10.48
CA LEU A 29 -16.86 6.01 11.34
C LEU A 29 -15.85 6.13 12.47
N ASN A 30 -15.11 7.21 12.55
CA ASN A 30 -14.14 7.43 13.61
C ASN A 30 -14.16 8.89 14.10
N GLY A 31 -13.48 9.15 15.22
CA GLY A 31 -13.46 10.48 15.79
C GLY A 31 -12.76 10.53 17.14
N PHE A 32 -13.01 11.60 17.84
CA PHE A 32 -12.35 11.91 19.09
C PHE A 32 -13.37 12.18 20.19
N PHE A 33 -12.99 11.88 21.43
CA PHE A 33 -13.70 12.30 22.62
C PHE A 33 -12.74 12.54 23.78
N GLU A 34 -13.21 13.16 24.82
CA GLU A 34 -12.45 13.43 26.04
C GLU A 34 -13.15 12.84 27.26
N THR A 35 -12.37 12.49 28.27
CA THR A 35 -12.81 12.09 29.61
C THR A 35 -11.99 12.85 30.65
N GLU A 36 -12.18 12.52 31.94
CA GLU A 36 -11.30 13.02 33.01
C GLU A 36 -9.88 12.44 32.90
N ASP A 37 -9.71 11.26 32.27
CA ASP A 37 -8.44 10.56 32.09
C ASP A 37 -7.67 10.99 30.83
N GLY A 38 -8.22 11.90 30.03
CA GLY A 38 -7.57 12.46 28.84
C GLY A 38 -8.38 12.40 27.56
N ALA A 39 -7.67 12.52 26.43
CA ALA A 39 -8.25 12.52 25.10
C ALA A 39 -8.08 11.14 24.43
N PHE A 40 -9.12 10.72 23.72
CA PHE A 40 -9.21 9.39 23.09
C PHE A 40 -9.62 9.51 21.63
N PHE A 41 -9.26 8.49 20.86
CA PHE A 41 -9.70 8.25 19.49
C PHE A 41 -10.57 7.00 19.50
N PHE A 42 -11.70 7.04 18.80
CA PHE A 42 -12.52 5.86 18.57
C PHE A 42 -12.61 5.54 17.09
N LYS A 43 -12.76 4.26 16.80
CA LYS A 43 -13.03 3.74 15.45
C LYS A 43 -14.19 2.75 15.56
N PHE A 44 -15.27 3.05 14.84
CA PHE A 44 -16.48 2.24 14.79
C PHE A 44 -16.61 1.64 13.40
N HIS A 45 -16.86 0.34 13.36
CA HIS A 45 -17.05 -0.37 12.10
C HIS A 45 -18.54 -0.66 11.92
N GLN A 46 -19.10 -0.19 10.82
CA GLN A 46 -20.50 -0.38 10.48
C GLN A 46 -20.63 -0.56 8.96
N GLU A 47 -20.19 -1.70 8.45
CA GLU A 47 -20.53 -2.09 7.08
C GLU A 47 -21.53 -3.26 7.12
N GLU A 48 -22.64 -3.13 6.36
CA GLU A 48 -23.63 -4.20 6.21
C GLU A 48 -22.97 -5.43 5.58
N GLY A 49 -23.13 -6.60 6.17
CA GLY A 49 -22.59 -7.87 5.69
C GLY A 49 -21.32 -8.36 6.38
N GLU A 50 -20.79 -7.62 7.36
CA GLU A 50 -19.53 -7.94 8.05
C GLU A 50 -19.68 -8.67 9.41
N GLU A 51 -20.80 -9.28 9.67
CA GLU A 51 -20.99 -10.09 10.90
C GLU A 51 -19.96 -11.23 11.03
N ALA A 52 -19.40 -11.69 9.90
CA ALA A 52 -18.31 -12.68 9.89
C ALA A 52 -16.90 -12.07 10.05
N MET A 53 -16.76 -10.74 10.02
CA MET A 53 -15.46 -10.03 9.95
C MET A 53 -14.97 -9.49 11.30
N SER A 54 -15.63 -9.80 12.40
CA SER A 54 -15.22 -9.36 13.74
C SER A 54 -13.76 -9.75 14.08
N GLY A 55 -13.23 -10.83 13.51
CA GLY A 55 -11.85 -11.28 13.71
C GLY A 55 -10.79 -10.37 13.07
N GLU A 56 -11.09 -9.64 12.01
CA GLU A 56 -10.11 -8.83 11.28
C GLU A 56 -9.83 -7.48 11.95
N TYR A 57 -10.82 -6.94 12.61
CA TYR A 57 -10.73 -5.62 13.22
C TYR A 57 -9.77 -5.59 14.43
N TYR A 58 -9.55 -6.74 15.06
CA TYR A 58 -8.80 -6.90 16.31
C TYR A 58 -7.41 -7.51 16.11
N ARG A 59 -6.78 -7.26 14.96
CA ARG A 59 -5.50 -7.90 14.58
C ARG A 59 -4.25 -7.23 15.15
N ALA A 60 -4.39 -6.16 15.92
CA ALA A 60 -3.27 -5.49 16.57
C ALA A 60 -2.49 -6.41 17.53
N ASP A 61 -3.17 -7.33 18.20
CA ASP A 61 -2.56 -8.29 19.11
C ASP A 61 -1.64 -9.30 18.41
N ILE A 62 -1.96 -9.70 17.15
CA ILE A 62 -1.12 -10.57 16.32
C ILE A 62 0.25 -9.92 16.14
N LEU A 63 0.26 -8.64 15.75
CA LEU A 63 1.50 -7.89 15.50
C LEU A 63 2.30 -7.66 16.78
N ALA A 64 1.61 -7.29 17.89
CA ALA A 64 2.26 -7.06 19.17
C ALA A 64 2.90 -8.33 19.73
N ARG A 65 2.20 -9.48 19.67
CA ARG A 65 2.75 -10.78 20.06
C ARG A 65 3.96 -11.19 19.25
N ALA A 66 3.99 -10.83 17.96
CA ALA A 66 5.14 -11.06 17.09
C ALA A 66 6.32 -10.10 17.38
N GLY A 67 6.09 -9.02 18.14
CA GLY A 67 7.12 -8.05 18.54
C GLY A 67 7.20 -6.80 17.64
N LEU A 68 6.19 -6.54 16.82
CA LEU A 68 6.10 -5.31 16.04
C LEU A 68 5.57 -4.14 16.89
N PRO A 69 6.12 -2.92 16.69
CA PRO A 69 5.63 -1.72 17.37
C PRO A 69 4.28 -1.30 16.77
N VAL A 70 3.19 -1.63 17.42
CA VAL A 70 1.83 -1.31 16.97
C VAL A 70 0.96 -0.79 18.11
N ASP A 71 0.19 0.26 17.82
CA ASP A 71 -0.77 0.81 18.78
C ASP A 71 -1.81 -0.24 19.15
N GLN A 72 -2.05 -0.41 20.45
CA GLN A 72 -3.05 -1.31 20.99
C GLN A 72 -4.29 -0.54 21.42
N PRO A 73 -5.52 -1.02 21.11
CA PRO A 73 -6.71 -0.43 21.69
C PRO A 73 -6.71 -0.60 23.20
N LEU A 74 -7.11 0.43 23.92
CA LEU A 74 -7.31 0.39 25.35
C LEU A 74 -8.60 -0.34 25.72
N LEU A 75 -9.63 -0.15 24.88
CA LEU A 75 -10.95 -0.76 25.07
C LEU A 75 -11.46 -1.23 23.71
N MET A 76 -12.18 -2.33 23.72
CA MET A 76 -12.80 -2.88 22.52
C MET A 76 -14.14 -3.55 22.84
N SER A 77 -15.09 -3.48 21.91
CA SER A 77 -16.30 -4.30 21.87
C SER A 77 -16.33 -5.12 20.59
N VAL A 78 -16.67 -6.39 20.74
CA VAL A 78 -16.86 -7.35 19.64
C VAL A 78 -18.34 -7.68 19.41
N LEU A 79 -19.24 -7.01 20.14
CA LEU A 79 -20.68 -7.26 20.04
C LEU A 79 -21.17 -6.84 18.66
N PRO A 80 -21.96 -7.68 17.96
CA PRO A 80 -22.51 -7.35 16.67
C PRO A 80 -23.29 -6.02 16.69
N GLY A 81 -22.98 -5.11 15.76
CA GLY A 81 -23.57 -3.77 15.71
C GLY A 81 -22.98 -2.75 16.70
N GLU A 82 -22.10 -3.18 17.60
CA GLU A 82 -21.44 -2.35 18.61
C GLU A 82 -19.91 -2.51 18.58
N GLN A 83 -19.35 -2.85 17.41
CA GLN A 83 -17.91 -3.04 17.23
C GLN A 83 -17.19 -1.69 17.26
N ILE A 84 -16.57 -1.39 18.38
CA ILE A 84 -15.81 -0.15 18.59
C ILE A 84 -14.45 -0.44 19.20
N LEU A 85 -13.44 0.27 18.69
CA LEU A 85 -12.10 0.32 19.26
C LEU A 85 -11.86 1.69 19.85
N VAL A 86 -11.26 1.75 21.02
CA VAL A 86 -10.87 3.01 21.68
C VAL A 86 -9.38 3.00 21.94
N TYR A 87 -8.71 4.03 21.46
CA TYR A 87 -7.27 4.26 21.63
C TYR A 87 -7.03 5.55 22.42
N ARG A 88 -5.88 5.67 23.07
CA ARG A 88 -5.42 6.99 23.53
C ARG A 88 -5.15 7.87 22.30
N ARG A 89 -5.63 9.10 22.32
CA ARG A 89 -5.39 10.03 21.22
C ARG A 89 -3.88 10.32 21.13
N ARG A 90 -3.33 10.14 19.93
CA ARG A 90 -1.94 10.50 19.59
C ARG A 90 -1.90 11.93 19.06
N THR A 91 -0.81 12.62 19.36
CA THR A 91 -0.49 13.96 18.81
C THR A 91 0.70 13.93 17.87
N ASP A 92 1.35 12.78 17.75
CA ASP A 92 2.44 12.56 16.79
C ASP A 92 1.93 12.69 15.36
N PRO A 93 2.72 13.26 14.43
CA PRO A 93 2.34 13.29 13.04
C PRO A 93 2.38 11.89 12.43
N ARG A 94 1.62 11.66 11.37
CA ARG A 94 1.80 10.49 10.53
C ARG A 94 3.12 10.60 9.78
N PHE A 95 3.77 9.48 9.55
CA PHE A 95 5.01 9.48 8.77
C PHE A 95 4.79 10.00 7.34
N SER A 96 3.59 9.80 6.76
CA SER A 96 3.20 10.40 5.48
C SER A 96 3.29 11.93 5.47
N ASP A 97 2.92 12.58 6.58
CA ASP A 97 2.92 14.06 6.66
C ASP A 97 4.36 14.58 6.76
N VAL A 98 5.21 13.90 7.51
CA VAL A 98 6.66 14.20 7.61
C VAL A 98 7.32 14.05 6.23
N LEU A 99 7.05 12.94 5.53
CA LEU A 99 7.62 12.70 4.21
C LEU A 99 7.09 13.70 3.17
N ARG A 100 5.80 14.07 3.26
CA ARG A 100 5.23 15.12 2.39
C ARG A 100 5.92 16.46 2.61
N ALA A 101 6.19 16.83 3.85
CA ALA A 101 6.94 18.07 4.15
C ALA A 101 8.35 18.03 3.53
N LEU A 102 9.04 16.91 3.61
CA LEU A 102 10.35 16.70 2.99
C LEU A 102 10.30 16.65 1.45
N ASP A 103 9.21 16.16 0.86
CA ASP A 103 8.99 16.22 -0.59
C ASP A 103 8.85 17.67 -1.10
N LEU A 104 8.27 18.55 -0.27
CA LEU A 104 8.06 19.95 -0.60
C LEU A 104 9.30 20.82 -0.33
N ASN A 105 9.99 20.54 0.77
CA ASN A 105 11.17 21.26 1.22
C ASN A 105 12.18 20.28 1.82
N ASP A 106 13.20 19.92 1.05
CA ASP A 106 14.20 18.93 1.43
C ASP A 106 15.17 19.48 2.49
N ASP A 107 14.93 19.17 3.75
CA ASP A 107 15.85 19.41 4.87
C ASP A 107 16.72 18.16 5.10
N ALA A 108 18.01 18.27 4.91
CA ALA A 108 18.95 17.15 4.98
C ALA A 108 19.00 16.47 6.38
N ALA A 109 18.87 17.26 7.47
CA ALA A 109 18.92 16.73 8.82
C ALA A 109 17.61 15.99 9.16
N ALA A 110 16.46 16.57 8.84
CA ALA A 110 15.16 15.94 9.02
C ALA A 110 15.03 14.70 8.13
N ARG A 111 15.51 14.75 6.88
CA ARG A 111 15.59 13.58 5.99
C ARG A 111 16.42 12.48 6.60
N GLY A 112 17.60 12.79 7.14
CA GLY A 112 18.46 11.81 7.82
C GLY A 112 17.76 11.11 8.98
N ARG A 113 17.02 11.86 9.82
CA ARG A 113 16.23 11.27 10.92
C ARG A 113 15.10 10.37 10.42
N ALA A 114 14.38 10.80 9.39
CA ALA A 114 13.28 10.02 8.80
C ALA A 114 13.78 8.70 8.17
N VAL A 115 14.90 8.75 7.45
CA VAL A 115 15.52 7.58 6.80
C VAL A 115 16.05 6.61 7.86
N GLU A 116 16.68 7.11 8.93
CA GLU A 116 17.16 6.25 10.01
C GLU A 116 16.01 5.61 10.81
N ALA A 117 14.90 6.33 11.01
CA ALA A 117 13.70 5.77 11.63
C ALA A 117 13.09 4.62 10.78
N GLU A 118 13.04 4.79 9.46
CA GLU A 118 12.59 3.75 8.52
C GLU A 118 13.55 2.54 8.53
N ARG A 119 14.87 2.75 8.63
CA ARG A 119 15.85 1.67 8.73
C ARG A 119 15.59 0.80 9.96
N ARG A 120 15.45 1.42 11.13
CA ARG A 120 15.14 0.70 12.38
C ARG A 120 13.83 -0.07 12.31
N LEU A 121 12.78 0.54 11.73
CA LEU A 121 11.51 -0.14 11.55
C LEU A 121 11.66 -1.33 10.59
N SER A 122 12.35 -1.17 9.46
CA SER A 122 12.61 -2.23 8.49
C SER A 122 13.38 -3.40 9.10
N GLU A 123 14.38 -3.13 9.92
CA GLU A 123 15.14 -4.16 10.66
C GLU A 123 14.28 -4.90 11.69
N ALA A 124 13.39 -4.17 12.41
CA ALA A 124 12.45 -4.79 13.34
C ALA A 124 11.43 -5.67 12.61
N VAL A 125 10.90 -5.22 11.48
CA VAL A 125 10.00 -5.98 10.61
C VAL A 125 10.69 -7.22 10.07
N LEU A 126 11.91 -7.09 9.53
CA LEU A 126 12.69 -8.23 9.06
C LEU A 126 12.87 -9.28 10.15
N LYS A 127 13.26 -8.86 11.36
CA LYS A 127 13.43 -9.78 12.50
C LYS A 127 12.16 -10.60 12.76
N VAL A 128 10.99 -9.96 12.71
CA VAL A 128 9.70 -10.64 12.87
C VAL A 128 9.44 -11.59 11.69
N TYR A 129 9.66 -11.14 10.46
CA TYR A 129 9.48 -12.01 9.29
C TYR A 129 10.34 -13.25 9.35
N LEU A 130 11.63 -13.13 9.66
CA LEU A 130 12.53 -14.26 9.77
C LEU A 130 12.15 -15.22 10.91
N ALA A 131 11.65 -14.68 12.03
CA ALA A 131 11.20 -15.48 13.16
C ALA A 131 9.88 -16.20 12.93
N THR A 132 9.00 -15.65 12.08
CA THR A 132 7.66 -16.17 11.81
C THR A 132 7.52 -16.86 10.46
N LEU A 133 8.56 -16.81 9.60
CA LEU A 133 8.53 -17.45 8.28
C LEU A 133 8.34 -18.96 8.40
N HIS A 134 7.27 -19.46 7.82
CA HIS A 134 6.91 -20.88 7.84
C HIS A 134 6.26 -21.33 6.53
N THR A 135 6.23 -22.63 6.31
CA THR A 135 5.48 -23.24 5.21
C THR A 135 3.99 -23.11 5.50
N VAL A 136 3.22 -22.70 4.53
CA VAL A 136 1.79 -22.42 4.68
C VAL A 136 1.00 -23.14 3.59
N GLY A 137 -0.22 -23.57 3.92
CA GLY A 137 -1.12 -24.19 2.96
C GLY A 137 -1.88 -23.15 2.12
N ALA A 138 -2.27 -23.54 0.91
CA ALA A 138 -3.01 -22.66 -0.01
C ALA A 138 -4.32 -22.11 0.60
N ARG A 139 -4.99 -22.90 1.47
CA ARG A 139 -6.23 -22.43 2.15
C ARG A 139 -5.94 -21.40 3.23
N GLU A 140 -4.86 -21.54 3.96
CA GLU A 140 -4.44 -20.59 5.01
C GLU A 140 -4.05 -19.27 4.40
N VAL A 141 -3.23 -19.29 3.35
CA VAL A 141 -2.90 -18.09 2.57
C VAL A 141 -4.16 -17.42 2.00
N ALA A 142 -5.05 -18.20 1.38
CA ALA A 142 -6.27 -17.63 0.77
C ALA A 142 -7.25 -17.01 1.76
N ALA A 143 -7.15 -17.36 3.04
CA ALA A 143 -7.97 -16.77 4.10
C ALA A 143 -7.43 -15.41 4.60
N GLU A 144 -6.22 -15.00 4.20
CA GLU A 144 -5.62 -13.77 4.67
C GLU A 144 -6.24 -12.53 4.03
N PRO A 145 -6.51 -11.46 4.81
CA PRO A 145 -7.21 -10.28 4.32
C PRO A 145 -6.41 -9.44 3.32
N ILE A 146 -5.11 -9.67 3.17
CA ILE A 146 -4.26 -8.94 2.24
C ILE A 146 -4.76 -9.07 0.79
N HIS A 147 -5.45 -10.14 0.43
CA HIS A 147 -5.97 -10.36 -0.92
C HIS A 147 -7.04 -9.34 -1.33
N ARG A 148 -7.72 -8.70 -0.36
CA ARG A 148 -8.63 -7.57 -0.60
C ARG A 148 -7.92 -6.34 -1.14
N LEU A 149 -6.61 -6.24 -0.92
CA LEU A 149 -5.78 -5.14 -1.43
C LEU A 149 -5.27 -5.39 -2.85
N PHE A 150 -5.29 -6.64 -3.31
CA PHE A 150 -4.73 -7.09 -4.59
C PHE A 150 -5.76 -7.86 -5.42
N TYR A 151 -5.80 -9.18 -5.28
CA TYR A 151 -6.55 -10.10 -6.14
C TYR A 151 -8.06 -9.83 -6.15
N GLU A 152 -8.68 -9.60 -5.01
CA GLU A 152 -10.13 -9.40 -4.90
C GLU A 152 -10.61 -8.13 -5.61
N ARG A 153 -9.72 -7.20 -5.90
CA ARG A 153 -10.01 -6.01 -6.73
C ARG A 153 -10.03 -6.28 -8.23
N LEU A 154 -9.59 -7.47 -8.65
CA LEU A 154 -9.58 -7.91 -10.05
C LEU A 154 -10.83 -8.70 -10.44
N VAL A 155 -11.51 -9.30 -9.47
CA VAL A 155 -12.61 -10.23 -9.70
C VAL A 155 -13.94 -9.69 -9.17
N ASP A 156 -15.03 -10.13 -9.75
CA ASP A 156 -16.36 -9.86 -9.21
C ASP A 156 -16.55 -10.61 -7.89
N PRO A 157 -16.93 -9.94 -6.79
CA PRO A 157 -17.03 -10.58 -5.47
C PRO A 157 -18.11 -11.65 -5.39
N SER A 158 -19.14 -11.59 -6.23
CA SER A 158 -20.27 -12.53 -6.23
C SER A 158 -20.04 -13.71 -7.18
N ALA A 159 -19.50 -13.44 -8.38
CA ALA A 159 -19.33 -14.43 -9.45
C ALA A 159 -17.90 -14.98 -9.54
N ALA A 160 -16.94 -14.40 -8.81
CA ALA A 160 -15.51 -14.66 -8.94
C ALA A 160 -15.00 -14.57 -10.39
N SER A 161 -15.71 -13.84 -11.25
CA SER A 161 -15.36 -13.68 -12.66
C SER A 161 -14.32 -12.58 -12.86
N TYR A 162 -13.46 -12.77 -13.84
CA TYR A 162 -12.49 -11.80 -14.32
C TYR A 162 -12.81 -11.37 -15.76
N PRO A 163 -12.67 -10.08 -16.12
CA PRO A 163 -12.39 -8.96 -15.23
C PRO A 163 -13.59 -8.59 -14.35
N GLY A 164 -13.32 -8.16 -13.11
CA GLY A 164 -14.35 -7.79 -12.15
C GLY A 164 -13.86 -6.72 -11.17
N GLY A 165 -14.57 -6.54 -10.09
CA GLY A 165 -14.20 -5.66 -9.00
C GLY A 165 -13.86 -4.22 -9.43
N ARG A 166 -12.79 -3.68 -8.83
CA ARG A 166 -12.31 -2.33 -9.17
C ARG A 166 -11.73 -2.24 -10.58
N MET A 167 -11.07 -3.30 -11.07
CA MET A 167 -10.52 -3.30 -12.42
C MET A 167 -11.60 -3.06 -13.45
N ALA A 168 -12.70 -3.83 -13.39
CA ALA A 168 -13.82 -3.65 -14.34
C ALA A 168 -14.49 -2.29 -14.15
N SER A 169 -14.82 -1.91 -12.91
CA SER A 169 -15.56 -0.66 -12.64
C SER A 169 -14.73 0.60 -12.99
N PHE A 170 -13.42 0.55 -12.82
CA PHE A 170 -12.55 1.69 -13.09
C PHE A 170 -12.23 1.84 -14.58
N TYR A 171 -12.00 0.73 -15.31
CA TYR A 171 -11.29 0.77 -16.58
C TYR A 171 -12.03 0.15 -17.76
N VAL A 172 -12.70 -0.98 -17.59
CA VAL A 172 -13.29 -1.70 -18.71
C VAL A 172 -14.41 -0.87 -19.38
N GLY A 173 -14.29 -0.68 -20.71
CA GLY A 173 -15.25 0.10 -21.50
C GLY A 173 -15.24 1.60 -21.17
N LYS A 174 -14.14 2.15 -20.65
CA LYS A 174 -14.00 3.57 -20.30
C LYS A 174 -13.01 4.28 -21.21
N ASP A 175 -13.12 5.62 -21.26
CA ASP A 175 -12.18 6.49 -21.94
C ASP A 175 -11.13 7.03 -20.96
N PHE A 176 -9.93 7.28 -21.48
CA PHE A 176 -8.75 7.76 -20.75
C PHE A 176 -8.26 9.06 -21.38
N ALA A 177 -8.45 10.17 -20.66
CA ALA A 177 -7.97 11.46 -21.09
C ALA A 177 -6.56 11.71 -20.54
N PHE A 178 -5.60 11.82 -21.46
CA PHE A 178 -4.22 12.24 -21.22
C PHE A 178 -4.00 13.64 -21.82
N PRO A 179 -2.87 14.33 -21.54
CA PRO A 179 -2.57 15.59 -22.19
C PRO A 179 -2.56 15.45 -23.72
N ASN A 180 -3.50 16.14 -24.38
CA ASN A 180 -3.72 16.16 -25.84
C ASN A 180 -4.06 14.80 -26.49
N LEU A 181 -4.46 13.80 -25.71
CA LEU A 181 -4.79 12.46 -26.23
C LEU A 181 -5.91 11.83 -25.40
N THR A 182 -6.90 11.26 -26.08
CA THR A 182 -7.91 10.40 -25.46
C THR A 182 -7.89 9.03 -26.12
N LEU A 183 -7.89 7.99 -25.33
CA LEU A 183 -7.92 6.59 -25.75
C LEU A 183 -9.07 5.87 -25.07
N ASP A 184 -9.69 4.92 -25.79
CA ASP A 184 -10.57 3.94 -25.17
C ASP A 184 -9.77 2.82 -24.45
N TRP A 185 -10.47 2.02 -23.66
CA TRP A 185 -9.87 0.91 -22.92
C TRP A 185 -9.23 -0.13 -23.86
N GLU A 186 -9.92 -0.47 -24.96
CA GLU A 186 -9.48 -1.48 -25.92
C GLU A 186 -8.13 -1.10 -26.52
N THR A 187 -7.94 0.16 -26.82
CA THR A 187 -6.65 0.69 -27.35
C THR A 187 -5.62 0.74 -26.24
N LEU A 188 -5.92 1.38 -25.09
CA LEU A 188 -4.96 1.56 -24.00
C LEU A 188 -4.48 0.22 -23.44
N SER A 189 -5.39 -0.75 -23.25
CA SER A 189 -5.05 -2.06 -22.67
C SER A 189 -4.06 -2.86 -23.53
N ARG A 190 -4.03 -2.62 -24.85
CA ARG A 190 -3.13 -3.29 -25.80
C ARG A 190 -1.83 -2.53 -26.05
N CYS A 191 -1.78 -1.24 -25.71
CA CYS A 191 -0.57 -0.45 -25.92
C CYS A 191 0.55 -0.89 -24.98
N ARG A 192 1.76 -1.01 -25.53
CA ARG A 192 2.99 -1.01 -24.74
C ARG A 192 3.42 0.42 -24.50
N PHE A 193 4.01 0.68 -23.35
CA PHE A 193 4.48 2.01 -23.00
C PHE A 193 5.96 2.18 -23.34
N VAL A 194 6.28 3.38 -23.77
CA VAL A 194 7.66 3.88 -23.85
C VAL A 194 7.75 5.11 -22.96
N VAL A 195 8.30 4.97 -21.75
CA VAL A 195 8.38 6.08 -20.77
C VAL A 195 9.79 6.64 -20.76
N ASN A 196 9.93 7.93 -21.11
CA ASN A 196 11.22 8.61 -21.20
C ASN A 196 12.28 7.84 -22.04
N GLY A 197 11.84 7.20 -23.12
CA GLY A 197 12.70 6.43 -24.02
C GLY A 197 12.89 4.95 -23.66
N ILE A 198 12.41 4.51 -22.50
CA ILE A 198 12.47 3.10 -22.09
C ILE A 198 11.17 2.41 -22.50
N GLU A 199 11.26 1.39 -23.35
CA GLU A 199 10.14 0.55 -23.77
C GLU A 199 9.93 -0.60 -22.79
N TYR A 200 8.68 -0.88 -22.43
CA TYR A 200 8.28 -1.96 -21.53
C TYR A 200 7.65 -3.11 -22.29
N SER A 201 7.93 -4.34 -21.84
CA SER A 201 7.55 -5.58 -22.53
C SER A 201 6.05 -5.85 -22.53
N ASP A 202 5.36 -5.53 -21.43
CA ASP A 202 3.96 -5.84 -21.24
C ASP A 202 3.07 -4.62 -21.52
N SER A 203 1.87 -4.87 -22.06
CA SER A 203 0.78 -3.88 -22.05
C SER A 203 0.05 -3.89 -20.69
N ILE A 204 -0.75 -2.85 -20.43
CA ILE A 204 -1.57 -2.76 -19.20
C ILE A 204 -2.53 -3.94 -19.09
N GLY A 205 -3.17 -4.36 -20.19
CA GLY A 205 -4.05 -5.52 -20.20
C GLY A 205 -3.30 -6.80 -19.83
N ALA A 206 -2.14 -7.03 -20.47
CA ALA A 206 -1.30 -8.20 -20.15
C ALA A 206 -0.83 -8.22 -18.69
N LEU A 207 -0.57 -7.07 -18.08
CA LEU A 207 -0.23 -6.96 -16.67
C LEU A 207 -1.41 -7.33 -15.76
N PHE A 208 -2.63 -6.91 -16.07
CA PHE A 208 -3.82 -7.31 -15.33
C PHE A 208 -4.10 -8.81 -15.46
N ASP A 209 -3.99 -9.37 -16.68
CA ASP A 209 -4.18 -10.80 -16.92
C ASP A 209 -3.15 -11.64 -16.13
N ALA A 210 -1.88 -11.24 -16.18
CA ALA A 210 -0.83 -11.90 -15.40
C ALA A 210 -1.02 -11.77 -13.90
N ALA A 211 -1.49 -10.60 -13.41
CA ALA A 211 -1.79 -10.41 -12.00
C ALA A 211 -2.96 -11.29 -11.54
N HIS A 212 -4.02 -11.38 -12.34
CA HIS A 212 -5.14 -12.27 -12.06
C HIS A 212 -4.69 -13.75 -11.99
N GLU A 213 -3.84 -14.16 -12.91
CA GLU A 213 -3.33 -15.54 -12.93
C GLU A 213 -2.38 -15.82 -11.75
N ARG A 214 -1.33 -14.98 -11.56
CA ARG A 214 -0.23 -15.27 -10.64
C ARG A 214 -0.49 -14.87 -9.20
N LEU A 215 -1.21 -13.77 -8.97
CA LEU A 215 -1.56 -13.32 -7.62
C LEU A 215 -2.83 -13.95 -7.08
N ASN A 216 -3.37 -14.98 -7.75
CA ASN A 216 -4.45 -15.80 -7.20
C ASN A 216 -4.00 -16.37 -5.83
N PRO A 217 -4.78 -16.16 -4.75
CA PRO A 217 -4.40 -16.57 -3.40
C PRO A 217 -3.94 -18.03 -3.29
N ALA A 218 -4.57 -18.94 -4.04
CA ALA A 218 -4.22 -20.35 -4.04
C ALA A 218 -2.80 -20.65 -4.59
N ARG A 219 -2.18 -19.68 -5.29
CA ARG A 219 -0.84 -19.83 -5.90
C ARG A 219 0.27 -19.13 -5.10
N LEU A 220 -0.06 -18.46 -4.00
CA LEU A 220 0.89 -17.64 -3.24
C LEU A 220 1.49 -18.36 -2.01
N ALA A 221 1.12 -19.62 -1.79
CA ALA A 221 1.69 -20.44 -0.71
C ALA A 221 3.14 -20.90 -0.98
N ASP A 222 3.61 -20.76 -2.20
CA ASP A 222 4.93 -21.20 -2.64
C ASP A 222 6.10 -20.41 -2.02
N ALA A 223 5.85 -19.18 -1.55
CA ALA A 223 6.82 -18.33 -0.87
C ALA A 223 6.71 -18.34 0.66
N GLY A 224 5.87 -19.23 1.23
CA GLY A 224 5.60 -19.25 2.67
C GLY A 224 4.80 -18.08 3.19
N GLY A 225 4.49 -18.12 4.49
CA GLY A 225 3.75 -17.11 5.23
C GLY A 225 4.60 -16.47 6.32
N VAL A 226 4.28 -15.22 6.64
CA VAL A 226 4.87 -14.44 7.73
C VAL A 226 3.78 -13.70 8.50
N VAL A 227 4.08 -13.35 9.76
CA VAL A 227 3.25 -12.36 10.49
C VAL A 227 3.56 -10.99 9.92
N ALA A 228 2.56 -10.34 9.33
CA ALA A 228 2.73 -9.01 8.74
C ALA A 228 1.49 -8.11 8.93
N HIS A 229 1.70 -6.80 8.84
CA HIS A 229 0.64 -5.79 8.91
C HIS A 229 -0.27 -5.79 7.66
N GLY A 230 0.26 -6.16 6.50
CA GLY A 230 -0.44 -6.21 5.23
C GLY A 230 -0.69 -4.85 4.56
N ASP A 231 -0.85 -3.76 5.32
CA ASP A 231 -1.10 -2.40 4.83
C ASP A 231 -0.26 -1.33 5.57
N ALA A 232 0.99 -1.61 5.86
CA ALA A 232 1.91 -0.78 6.66
C ALA A 232 2.46 0.44 5.89
N HIS A 233 1.66 1.07 5.02
CA HIS A 233 2.11 2.27 4.34
C HIS A 233 2.23 3.45 5.31
N ASN A 234 3.03 4.45 4.94
CA ASN A 234 3.43 5.55 5.82
C ASN A 234 2.28 6.41 6.40
N ALA A 235 1.06 6.33 5.83
CA ALA A 235 -0.12 6.95 6.43
C ALA A 235 -0.74 6.12 7.58
N ASN A 236 -0.28 4.86 7.77
CA ASN A 236 -0.61 3.97 8.88
C ASN A 236 0.56 3.84 9.86
N VAL A 237 1.44 4.83 9.90
CA VAL A 237 2.65 4.86 10.74
C VAL A 237 2.75 6.19 11.45
N TRP A 238 2.89 6.18 12.78
CA TRP A 238 3.22 7.35 13.60
C TRP A 238 4.72 7.64 13.54
N TYR A 239 5.07 8.92 13.53
CA TYR A 239 6.44 9.39 13.62
C TYR A 239 6.64 10.11 14.95
N GLU A 240 7.38 9.48 15.85
CA GLU A 240 7.62 9.93 17.22
C GLU A 240 9.04 10.46 17.36
N GLU A 241 9.19 11.73 17.72
CA GLU A 241 10.50 12.27 18.10
C GLU A 241 10.69 12.12 19.63
N ARG A 242 11.60 11.26 20.03
CA ARG A 242 11.96 11.02 21.43
C ARG A 242 13.43 10.60 21.58
N ASP A 243 14.01 10.86 22.74
CA ASP A 243 15.37 10.44 23.10
C ASP A 243 16.45 10.89 22.10
N GLY A 244 16.23 12.05 21.46
CA GLY A 244 17.13 12.63 20.45
C GLY A 244 17.08 11.94 19.09
N GLY A 245 16.14 11.03 18.85
CA GLY A 245 15.94 10.32 17.59
C GLY A 245 14.47 10.31 17.15
N ALA A 246 14.23 9.67 16.01
CA ALA A 246 12.88 9.43 15.50
C ALA A 246 12.56 7.93 15.55
N HIS A 247 11.32 7.60 15.91
CA HIS A 247 10.80 6.24 16.03
C HIS A 247 9.52 6.11 15.23
N LEU A 248 9.28 4.94 14.66
CA LEU A 248 8.08 4.62 13.91
C LEU A 248 7.27 3.53 14.62
N SER A 249 5.96 3.68 14.68
CA SER A 249 5.05 2.68 15.18
C SER A 249 3.80 2.55 14.30
N PHE A 250 3.30 1.34 14.13
CA PHE A 250 2.15 1.05 13.30
C PHE A 250 0.83 1.37 13.99
N PHE A 251 -0.18 1.66 13.19
CA PHE A 251 -1.58 1.67 13.59
C PHE A 251 -2.45 1.16 12.44
N ASP A 252 -3.75 0.96 12.69
CA ASP A 252 -4.74 0.46 11.74
C ASP A 252 -4.37 -0.90 11.10
N PRO A 253 -4.23 -1.97 11.89
CA PRO A 253 -3.79 -3.29 11.43
C PRO A 253 -4.92 -4.13 10.82
N ALA A 254 -5.86 -3.54 10.09
CA ALA A 254 -7.02 -4.23 9.54
C ALA A 254 -6.68 -5.40 8.59
N PHE A 255 -5.49 -5.37 7.97
CA PHE A 255 -5.01 -6.39 7.04
C PHE A 255 -3.89 -7.26 7.61
N ALA A 256 -3.65 -7.18 8.92
CA ALA A 256 -2.64 -8.01 9.56
C ALA A 256 -3.05 -9.49 9.57
N GLY A 257 -2.08 -10.38 9.51
CA GLY A 257 -2.29 -11.81 9.53
C GLY A 257 -1.04 -12.58 9.89
N GLU A 258 -1.22 -13.89 10.14
CA GLU A 258 -0.14 -14.80 10.51
C GLU A 258 0.42 -15.58 9.32
N ASN A 259 -0.35 -15.66 8.22
CA ASN A 259 0.00 -16.39 7.01
C ASN A 259 0.09 -15.48 5.79
N ILE A 260 0.47 -14.22 5.99
CA ILE A 260 0.62 -13.25 4.88
C ILE A 260 1.70 -13.76 3.93
N PRO A 261 1.42 -13.88 2.60
CA PRO A 261 2.42 -14.32 1.63
C PRO A 261 3.67 -13.44 1.72
N ALA A 262 4.84 -14.04 1.97
CA ALA A 262 6.07 -13.31 2.25
C ALA A 262 6.45 -12.33 1.12
N LEU A 263 6.19 -12.67 -0.15
CA LEU A 263 6.44 -11.79 -1.29
C LEU A 263 5.46 -10.63 -1.44
N LEU A 264 4.30 -10.66 -0.76
CA LEU A 264 3.34 -9.54 -0.77
C LEU A 264 3.41 -8.67 0.48
N ALA A 265 4.01 -9.15 1.56
CA ALA A 265 4.00 -8.51 2.87
C ALA A 265 4.46 -7.04 2.84
N GLU A 266 5.47 -6.72 2.02
CA GLU A 266 6.06 -5.38 1.90
C GLU A 266 5.78 -4.66 0.58
N VAL A 267 5.06 -5.28 -0.34
CA VAL A 267 4.78 -4.67 -1.67
C VAL A 267 4.06 -3.34 -1.52
N LYS A 268 3.01 -3.32 -0.70
CA LYS A 268 2.20 -2.12 -0.51
C LYS A 268 2.99 -1.00 0.17
N THR A 269 3.74 -1.33 1.20
CA THR A 269 4.64 -0.41 1.89
C THR A 269 5.70 0.15 0.93
N THR A 270 6.36 -0.71 0.17
CA THR A 270 7.35 -0.30 -0.83
C THR A 270 6.76 0.65 -1.86
N PHE A 271 5.59 0.31 -2.44
CA PHE A 271 4.97 1.18 -3.43
C PHE A 271 4.53 2.52 -2.85
N HIS A 272 3.72 2.50 -1.77
CA HIS A 272 3.08 3.71 -1.25
C HIS A 272 4.07 4.65 -0.57
N ASN A 273 5.09 4.14 0.10
CA ASN A 273 6.08 4.99 0.76
C ASN A 273 7.04 5.67 -0.22
N ILE A 274 7.23 5.11 -1.42
CA ILE A 274 8.27 5.52 -2.34
C ILE A 274 7.69 6.04 -3.67
N LEU A 275 6.86 5.24 -4.33
CA LEU A 275 6.40 5.50 -5.69
C LEU A 275 5.06 6.23 -5.74
N ALA A 276 4.14 5.99 -4.79
CA ALA A 276 2.87 6.67 -4.70
C ALA A 276 3.04 8.05 -4.07
N HIS A 277 3.97 8.82 -4.59
CA HIS A 277 4.27 10.15 -4.09
C HIS A 277 2.99 10.95 -3.88
N PRO A 278 2.72 11.54 -2.71
CA PRO A 278 1.47 12.25 -2.44
C PRO A 278 1.17 13.38 -3.41
N LEU A 279 2.21 13.91 -4.07
CA LEU A 279 2.07 14.96 -5.07
C LEU A 279 1.50 14.49 -6.42
N TRP A 280 1.28 13.19 -6.65
CA TRP A 280 0.58 12.72 -7.84
C TRP A 280 -0.57 11.77 -7.54
N LEU A 281 -0.44 10.81 -6.62
CA LEU A 281 -1.50 9.85 -6.33
C LEU A 281 -2.55 10.43 -5.37
N TYR A 282 -2.12 11.11 -4.32
CA TYR A 282 -2.99 11.62 -3.26
C TYR A 282 -3.24 13.14 -3.33
N ASP A 283 -2.50 13.86 -4.17
CA ASP A 283 -2.68 15.28 -4.42
C ASP A 283 -2.53 15.62 -5.91
N PRO A 284 -3.47 15.12 -6.76
CA PRO A 284 -3.38 15.26 -8.22
C PRO A 284 -3.40 16.73 -8.69
N ALA A 285 -4.03 17.62 -7.95
CA ALA A 285 -4.06 19.04 -8.28
C ALA A 285 -2.65 19.65 -8.19
N MET A 286 -1.90 19.31 -7.14
CA MET A 286 -0.50 19.74 -7.02
C MET A 286 0.38 19.09 -8.06
N ALA A 287 0.15 17.82 -8.43
CA ALA A 287 0.88 17.14 -9.48
C ALA A 287 0.82 17.90 -10.81
N ALA A 288 -0.37 18.38 -11.19
CA ALA A 288 -0.55 19.16 -12.42
C ALA A 288 0.21 20.50 -12.42
N GLY A 289 0.39 21.12 -11.26
CA GLY A 289 1.18 22.35 -11.12
C GLY A 289 2.70 22.10 -11.06
N ARG A 290 3.13 20.90 -10.65
CA ARG A 290 4.54 20.60 -10.37
C ARG A 290 5.23 19.82 -11.47
N TYR A 291 4.52 18.92 -12.14
CA TYR A 291 5.08 18.02 -13.14
C TYR A 291 4.52 18.28 -14.52
N LYS A 292 5.32 17.92 -15.52
CA LYS A 292 4.93 17.90 -16.93
C LYS A 292 4.82 16.45 -17.38
N ALA A 293 3.80 16.17 -18.18
CA ALA A 293 3.64 14.90 -18.83
C ALA A 293 2.97 15.10 -20.18
N SER A 294 3.38 14.33 -21.17
CA SER A 294 2.78 14.29 -22.51
C SER A 294 2.80 12.88 -23.05
N ALA A 295 1.84 12.58 -23.94
CA ALA A 295 1.74 11.28 -24.57
C ALA A 295 1.49 11.41 -26.07
N VAL A 296 2.03 10.48 -26.84
CA VAL A 296 1.76 10.32 -28.28
C VAL A 296 1.55 8.83 -28.56
N LEU A 297 0.44 8.50 -29.23
CA LEU A 297 0.20 7.16 -29.74
C LEU A 297 0.93 6.98 -31.07
N ASP A 298 1.83 6.00 -31.13
CA ASP A 298 2.63 5.63 -32.31
C ASP A 298 2.43 4.13 -32.58
N GLY A 299 1.46 3.81 -33.43
CA GLY A 299 1.03 2.44 -33.66
C GLY A 299 0.51 1.77 -32.38
N ALA A 300 1.17 0.73 -31.92
CA ALA A 300 0.86 0.01 -30.68
C ALA A 300 1.67 0.53 -29.46
N LEU A 301 2.43 1.62 -29.62
CA LEU A 301 3.26 2.20 -28.57
C LEU A 301 2.66 3.51 -28.07
N LEU A 302 2.45 3.61 -26.77
CA LEU A 302 2.14 4.88 -26.12
C LEU A 302 3.44 5.48 -25.59
N ARG A 303 3.95 6.49 -26.32
CA ARG A 303 5.18 7.19 -25.95
C ARG A 303 4.86 8.29 -24.95
N VAL A 304 5.44 8.19 -23.78
CA VAL A 304 5.23 9.12 -22.67
C VAL A 304 6.54 9.83 -22.35
N THR A 305 6.44 11.14 -22.18
CA THR A 305 7.53 11.96 -21.62
C THR A 305 7.03 12.63 -20.35
N THR A 306 7.76 12.48 -19.25
CA THR A 306 7.44 13.09 -17.96
C THR A 306 8.70 13.44 -17.19
N ASP A 307 8.64 14.54 -16.42
CA ASP A 307 9.70 14.96 -15.49
C ASP A 307 9.46 14.47 -14.05
N PHE A 308 8.42 13.62 -13.85
CA PHE A 308 8.19 13.00 -12.55
C PHE A 308 9.39 12.12 -12.15
N ALA A 309 9.90 12.38 -10.95
CA ALA A 309 10.90 11.54 -10.30
C ALA A 309 10.68 11.54 -8.77
N PRO A 310 10.95 10.43 -8.07
CA PRO A 310 10.93 10.41 -6.61
C PRO A 310 11.93 11.41 -6.02
N SER A 311 11.50 12.08 -4.94
CA SER A 311 12.33 13.03 -4.19
C SER A 311 13.55 12.35 -3.54
N PRO A 312 14.52 13.13 -3.02
CA PRO A 312 15.69 12.56 -2.33
C PRO A 312 15.30 11.65 -1.16
N VAL A 313 14.30 12.03 -0.34
CA VAL A 313 13.86 11.18 0.76
C VAL A 313 13.26 9.87 0.25
N ARG A 314 12.47 9.90 -0.81
CA ARG A 314 11.83 8.69 -1.34
C ARG A 314 12.86 7.70 -1.93
N ARG A 315 13.90 8.21 -2.59
CA ARG A 315 15.01 7.37 -3.07
C ARG A 315 15.78 6.73 -1.92
N ALA A 316 16.10 7.51 -0.87
CA ALA A 316 16.76 6.99 0.30
C ALA A 316 15.93 5.91 1.04
N LEU A 317 14.59 6.06 1.07
CA LEU A 317 13.71 5.02 1.61
C LEU A 317 13.71 3.75 0.74
N LEU A 318 13.82 3.86 -0.58
CA LEU A 318 13.94 2.70 -1.47
C LEU A 318 15.22 1.92 -1.20
N ASP A 319 16.33 2.63 -1.02
CA ASP A 319 17.62 2.02 -0.67
C ASP A 319 17.54 1.30 0.68
N VAL A 320 16.92 1.93 1.69
CA VAL A 320 16.68 1.30 3.00
C VAL A 320 15.85 0.03 2.87
N LYS A 321 14.72 0.09 2.13
CA LYS A 321 13.87 -1.09 1.92
C LYS A 321 14.62 -2.22 1.22
N ALA A 322 15.45 -1.89 0.24
CA ALA A 322 16.26 -2.89 -0.47
C ALA A 322 17.26 -3.56 0.48
N GLU A 323 18.03 -2.77 1.23
CA GLU A 323 19.15 -3.26 2.04
C GLU A 323 18.71 -3.91 3.35
N ALA A 324 17.81 -3.23 4.09
CA ALA A 324 17.45 -3.62 5.45
C ALA A 324 16.31 -4.64 5.52
N LEU A 325 15.57 -4.85 4.41
CA LEU A 325 14.41 -5.72 4.44
C LEU A 325 14.36 -6.70 3.26
N TRP A 326 14.23 -6.23 2.01
CA TRP A 326 13.95 -7.12 0.88
C TRP A 326 15.09 -8.10 0.59
N ARG A 327 16.33 -7.62 0.44
CA ARG A 327 17.46 -8.50 0.13
C ARG A 327 17.66 -9.60 1.18
N PRO A 328 17.70 -9.31 2.50
CA PRO A 328 17.84 -10.37 3.50
C PRO A 328 16.61 -11.29 3.58
N LEU A 329 15.40 -10.80 3.35
CA LEU A 329 14.19 -11.65 3.29
C LEU A 329 14.26 -12.64 2.11
N LEU A 330 14.58 -12.15 0.90
CA LEU A 330 14.69 -13.00 -0.28
C LEU A 330 15.86 -14.00 -0.16
N SER A 331 16.97 -13.60 0.47
CA SER A 331 18.08 -14.51 0.77
C SER A 331 17.66 -15.64 1.70
N GLU A 332 16.86 -15.34 2.73
CA GLU A 332 16.34 -16.38 3.64
C GLU A 332 15.32 -17.28 2.95
N LEU A 333 14.39 -16.71 2.15
CA LEU A 333 13.46 -17.51 1.34
C LEU A 333 14.21 -18.49 0.42
N LYS A 334 15.28 -18.01 -0.22
CA LYS A 334 16.14 -18.86 -1.06
C LYS A 334 16.83 -19.94 -0.26
N ALA A 335 17.44 -19.57 0.89
CA ALA A 335 18.14 -20.53 1.75
C ALA A 335 17.21 -21.63 2.27
N ARG A 336 15.93 -21.33 2.52
CA ARG A 336 14.90 -22.32 2.91
C ARG A 336 14.25 -23.05 1.74
N GLY A 337 14.62 -22.74 0.49
CA GLY A 337 13.99 -23.34 -0.70
C GLY A 337 12.54 -22.88 -0.92
N MET A 338 12.17 -21.71 -0.41
CA MET A 338 10.83 -21.11 -0.46
C MET A 338 10.75 -19.92 -1.43
N LEU A 339 11.81 -19.61 -2.16
CA LEU A 339 11.80 -18.53 -3.16
C LEU A 339 11.37 -19.10 -4.52
N PRO A 340 10.17 -18.75 -5.03
CA PRO A 340 9.74 -19.24 -6.33
C PRO A 340 10.58 -18.63 -7.45
N ALA A 341 10.76 -19.37 -8.55
CA ALA A 341 11.60 -18.93 -9.67
C ALA A 341 11.14 -17.61 -10.31
N ASP A 342 9.84 -17.33 -10.23
CA ASP A 342 9.21 -16.12 -10.77
C ASP A 342 8.98 -15.01 -9.71
N TRP A 343 9.71 -15.03 -8.60
CA TRP A 343 9.56 -14.07 -7.49
C TRP A 343 9.61 -12.60 -7.95
N ARG A 344 10.45 -12.28 -8.93
CA ARG A 344 10.53 -10.93 -9.54
C ARG A 344 9.18 -10.54 -10.13
N ARG A 345 8.52 -11.47 -10.84
CA ARG A 345 7.21 -11.23 -11.46
C ARG A 345 6.14 -11.02 -10.38
N VAL A 346 6.14 -11.82 -9.30
CA VAL A 346 5.19 -11.66 -8.18
C VAL A 346 5.29 -10.26 -7.56
N ILE A 347 6.49 -9.81 -7.23
CA ILE A 347 6.70 -8.47 -6.64
C ILE A 347 6.25 -7.38 -7.62
N ARG A 348 6.67 -7.45 -8.89
CA ARG A 348 6.28 -6.46 -9.92
C ARG A 348 4.78 -6.38 -10.13
N LEU A 349 4.08 -7.50 -10.22
CA LEU A 349 2.63 -7.53 -10.35
C LEU A 349 1.92 -6.92 -9.13
N GLY A 350 2.40 -7.21 -7.93
CA GLY A 350 1.91 -6.56 -6.71
C GLY A 350 2.13 -5.05 -6.73
N LEU A 351 3.32 -4.59 -7.12
CA LEU A 351 3.62 -3.15 -7.28
C LEU A 351 2.72 -2.49 -8.34
N PHE A 352 2.42 -3.16 -9.44
CA PHE A 352 1.49 -2.70 -10.48
C PHE A 352 0.06 -2.51 -9.98
N LEU A 353 -0.45 -3.45 -9.16
CA LEU A 353 -1.81 -3.36 -8.64
C LEU A 353 -1.97 -2.22 -7.61
N CYS A 354 -0.89 -1.80 -6.94
CA CYS A 354 -0.96 -0.73 -5.96
C CYS A 354 -1.53 0.58 -6.54
N PRO A 355 -0.96 1.20 -7.59
CA PRO A 355 -1.52 2.43 -8.14
C PRO A 355 -2.85 2.20 -8.86
N THR A 356 -2.95 1.10 -9.60
CA THR A 356 -4.07 0.87 -10.52
C THR A 356 -5.37 0.52 -9.82
N LEU A 357 -5.32 -0.08 -8.62
CA LEU A 357 -6.52 -0.54 -7.92
C LEU A 357 -6.77 0.11 -6.55
N VAL A 358 -5.87 0.98 -6.06
CA VAL A 358 -6.12 1.78 -4.85
C VAL A 358 -7.07 2.93 -5.16
N MET A 359 -6.79 3.67 -6.23
CA MET A 359 -7.62 4.78 -6.71
C MET A 359 -7.91 4.60 -8.20
N ASN A 360 -9.02 5.19 -8.67
CA ASN A 360 -9.28 5.25 -10.10
C ASN A 360 -8.36 6.29 -10.73
N LEU A 361 -7.34 5.83 -11.46
CA LEU A 361 -6.34 6.70 -12.10
C LEU A 361 -6.88 7.51 -13.29
N ARG A 362 -8.09 7.23 -13.78
CA ARG A 362 -8.68 7.95 -14.92
C ARG A 362 -8.90 9.42 -14.58
N ALA A 363 -8.46 10.30 -15.46
CA ALA A 363 -8.74 11.72 -15.36
C ALA A 363 -10.26 11.98 -15.35
N GLY A 364 -10.73 12.80 -14.40
CA GLY A 364 -12.14 13.16 -14.24
C GLY A 364 -13.04 12.09 -13.61
N ALA A 365 -12.52 10.89 -13.31
CA ALA A 365 -13.31 9.86 -12.62
C ALA A 365 -13.42 10.12 -11.10
N THR A 366 -12.34 10.68 -10.53
CA THR A 366 -12.26 11.14 -9.15
C THR A 366 -11.48 12.45 -9.13
N THR A 367 -10.40 12.53 -8.36
CA THR A 367 -9.55 13.73 -8.23
C THR A 367 -8.44 13.83 -9.29
N HIS A 368 -8.17 12.73 -10.02
CA HIS A 368 -7.12 12.73 -11.04
C HIS A 368 -7.44 13.63 -12.23
N ASN A 369 -6.41 14.32 -12.73
CA ASN A 369 -6.41 15.08 -13.98
C ASN A 369 -5.55 14.37 -15.04
N ALA A 370 -5.51 14.90 -16.26
CA ALA A 370 -4.80 14.25 -17.38
C ALA A 370 -3.31 14.01 -17.09
N ILE A 371 -2.63 14.93 -16.40
CA ILE A 371 -1.20 14.82 -16.06
C ILE A 371 -0.99 13.73 -15.00
N SER A 372 -1.69 13.80 -13.88
CA SER A 372 -1.55 12.81 -12.80
C SER A 372 -1.99 11.41 -13.24
N SER A 373 -3.00 11.31 -14.11
CA SER A 373 -3.41 10.05 -14.74
C SER A 373 -2.28 9.43 -15.56
N LEU A 374 -1.67 10.21 -16.45
CA LEU A 374 -0.58 9.74 -17.30
C LEU A 374 0.65 9.32 -16.48
N ILE A 375 1.03 10.10 -15.46
CA ILE A 375 2.11 9.75 -14.52
C ILE A 375 1.76 8.45 -13.79
N GLY A 376 0.54 8.31 -13.30
CA GLY A 376 0.09 7.13 -12.57
C GLY A 376 0.18 5.85 -13.39
N PHE A 377 -0.30 5.85 -14.63
CA PHE A 377 -0.17 4.71 -15.54
C PHE A 377 1.28 4.44 -15.94
N SER A 378 2.10 5.47 -16.15
CA SER A 378 3.52 5.31 -16.44
C SER A 378 4.27 4.63 -15.29
N VAL A 379 4.03 5.06 -14.06
CA VAL A 379 4.62 4.44 -12.86
C VAL A 379 4.10 3.01 -12.67
N ALA A 380 2.82 2.77 -12.95
CA ALA A 380 2.25 1.42 -12.89
C ALA A 380 2.92 0.45 -13.85
N VAL A 381 3.10 0.86 -15.12
CA VAL A 381 3.78 0.02 -16.12
C VAL A 381 5.25 -0.18 -15.76
N MET A 382 5.96 0.86 -15.37
CA MET A 382 7.35 0.75 -14.89
C MET A 382 7.48 -0.24 -13.73
N ALA A 383 6.51 -0.24 -12.80
CA ALA A 383 6.50 -1.15 -11.66
C ALA A 383 6.21 -2.61 -12.08
N GLY A 384 5.24 -2.81 -12.98
CA GLY A 384 4.72 -4.14 -13.32
C GLY A 384 5.48 -4.87 -14.42
N SER A 385 6.05 -4.13 -15.38
CA SER A 385 6.69 -4.67 -16.58
C SER A 385 8.21 -4.51 -16.53
N GLU A 386 8.90 -5.40 -17.20
CA GLU A 386 10.34 -5.26 -17.38
C GLU A 386 10.65 -4.38 -18.61
N PRO A 387 11.71 -3.57 -18.57
CA PRO A 387 12.18 -2.86 -19.76
C PRO A 387 12.69 -3.86 -20.80
N VAL A 388 12.38 -3.59 -22.08
CA VAL A 388 12.93 -4.36 -23.22
C VAL A 388 14.44 -4.13 -23.34
N ALA A 389 14.86 -2.91 -23.06
CA ALA A 389 16.26 -2.51 -22.99
C ALA A 389 16.40 -1.26 -22.11
N GLY A 390 17.57 -1.08 -21.53
CA GLY A 390 17.84 0.02 -20.61
C GLY A 390 17.50 -0.37 -19.18
N ASP A 391 17.51 0.63 -18.29
CA ASP A 391 17.40 0.41 -16.87
C ASP A 391 16.63 1.57 -16.22
N ASP A 392 15.65 1.23 -15.40
CA ASP A 392 14.84 2.18 -14.64
C ASP A 392 15.03 2.02 -13.13
N LEU A 393 14.37 2.89 -12.35
CA LEU A 393 14.46 2.86 -10.88
C LEU A 393 14.00 1.52 -10.29
N ILE A 394 12.93 0.93 -10.84
CA ILE A 394 12.36 -0.31 -10.31
C ILE A 394 13.22 -1.51 -10.70
N SER A 395 13.73 -1.53 -11.93
CA SER A 395 14.63 -2.60 -12.39
C SER A 395 15.89 -2.63 -11.55
N ARG A 396 16.52 -1.46 -11.28
CA ARG A 396 17.66 -1.36 -10.37
C ARG A 396 17.33 -1.82 -8.95
N PHE A 397 16.14 -1.45 -8.43
CA PHE A 397 15.69 -1.93 -7.13
C PHE A 397 15.56 -3.46 -7.12
N ILE A 398 14.89 -4.06 -8.11
CA ILE A 398 14.72 -5.51 -8.23
C ILE A 398 16.08 -6.22 -8.34
N ASP A 399 17.03 -5.66 -9.08
CA ASP A 399 18.39 -6.21 -9.19
C ASP A 399 19.18 -6.06 -7.87
N THR A 400 18.96 -4.96 -7.13
CA THR A 400 19.58 -4.74 -5.82
C THR A 400 19.11 -5.75 -4.77
N ILE A 401 17.84 -6.16 -4.83
CA ILE A 401 17.29 -7.12 -3.86
C ILE A 401 17.50 -8.58 -4.28
N ASP A 402 18.00 -8.85 -5.47
CA ASP A 402 18.23 -10.20 -5.97
C ASP A 402 19.28 -10.92 -5.10
N PRO A 403 18.92 -12.06 -4.49
CA PRO A 403 19.83 -12.83 -3.65
C PRO A 403 20.99 -13.50 -4.43
N ASP A 404 20.96 -13.45 -5.77
CA ASP A 404 22.02 -13.97 -6.64
C ASP A 404 23.07 -12.89 -7.02
N ASN A 405 22.77 -11.61 -6.77
CA ASN A 405 23.64 -10.45 -7.10
C ASN A 405 24.45 -9.96 -5.90
N GLY A 406 24.72 -10.79 -4.91
CA GLY A 406 25.45 -10.48 -3.69
C GLY A 406 26.93 -10.79 -3.75
#